data_be99b26f6daf63b734cf642baaacf94a
#
_entry.id   be99b26f6daf63b734cf642baaacf94a
#
_cell.length_a   1.000
_cell.length_b   1.000
_cell.length_c   1.000
_cell.angle_alpha   90.00
_cell.angle_beta   90.00
_cell.angle_gamma   90.00
#
_symmetry.space_group_name_H-M   'P 1'
#
loop_
_entity.id
_entity.type
_entity.pdbx_description
1 polymer ?
#
loop_
_entity_poly.entity_id
_entity_poly.type
_entity_poly.pdbx_seq_one_letter_code
_entity_poly.pdbx_strand_id
1 'polypeptide(L)'
;MDLIAGATGYVGSLLTKALVDQGRPVRALARRPPAVAPGRMVEIVRGDVVKDEGLDAALEGCDVAYYLVHSMEAGTTSFEARDRVAAENFVAACRRMGVEQVVYLGGIHPSGPLSPHMRSRLEVERILMEGLPAATGLRASIVIGAGSPSFRLMVRLIERIPVLPLPPWRHVRTQPVAEPDVIECLVRTPLIAAAAGRSIDIVGPDVLSYSEILRGIAAELGIDRPEVELPIFTPPAFAAVASRIAGADVDLVRGLMGSLGSDVLPRSERAAQEIEDLYNVRPLPFVRAVRRALADWEREEPLAAR
;
A
#
# COMPACT_ATOMS: atom_id res chain seq x y z
N MET A 1 -23.30 -1.12 -4.58
CA MET A 1 -22.61 0.01 -3.92
C MET A 1 -21.37 -0.51 -3.24
N ASP A 2 -20.22 0.16 -3.44
CA ASP A 2 -18.96 -0.28 -2.83
C ASP A 2 -18.53 0.68 -1.73
N LEU A 3 -18.28 0.19 -0.51
CA LEU A 3 -17.71 0.99 0.56
C LEU A 3 -16.18 1.00 0.48
N ILE A 4 -15.55 2.17 0.65
CA ILE A 4 -14.11 2.29 0.85
C ILE A 4 -13.83 2.95 2.21
N ALA A 5 -13.36 2.15 3.16
CA ALA A 5 -12.75 2.67 4.38
C ALA A 5 -11.27 2.99 4.09
N GLY A 6 -10.89 4.26 4.20
CA GLY A 6 -9.58 4.77 3.79
C GLY A 6 -9.54 5.40 2.39
N ALA A 7 -10.69 5.82 1.87
CA ALA A 7 -10.83 6.43 0.53
C ALA A 7 -9.97 7.68 0.30
N THR A 8 -9.59 8.41 1.37
CA THR A 8 -8.74 9.61 1.28
C THR A 8 -7.25 9.31 1.23
N GLY A 9 -6.86 8.05 1.43
CA GLY A 9 -5.47 7.60 1.32
C GLY A 9 -5.03 7.43 -0.14
N TYR A 10 -3.73 7.21 -0.35
CA TYR A 10 -3.14 7.03 -1.67
C TYR A 10 -3.87 5.95 -2.51
N VAL A 11 -3.88 4.71 -2.03
CA VAL A 11 -4.55 3.61 -2.76
C VAL A 11 -6.07 3.81 -2.81
N GLY A 12 -6.67 4.30 -1.70
CA GLY A 12 -8.12 4.50 -1.62
C GLY A 12 -8.64 5.51 -2.62
N SER A 13 -7.92 6.61 -2.87
CA SER A 13 -8.31 7.61 -3.86
C SER A 13 -8.22 7.08 -5.29
N LEU A 14 -7.18 6.29 -5.60
CA LEU A 14 -7.01 5.65 -6.90
C LEU A 14 -8.08 4.57 -7.13
N LEU A 15 -8.37 3.76 -6.13
CA LEU A 15 -9.44 2.77 -6.19
C LEU A 15 -10.81 3.42 -6.38
N THR A 16 -11.09 4.51 -5.65
CA THR A 16 -12.32 5.29 -5.82
C THR A 16 -12.48 5.73 -7.28
N LYS A 17 -11.43 6.31 -7.84
CA LYS A 17 -11.44 6.73 -9.25
C LYS A 17 -11.67 5.55 -10.19
N ALA A 18 -10.96 4.44 -10.00
CA ALA A 18 -11.05 3.27 -10.88
C ALA A 18 -12.45 2.63 -10.85
N LEU A 19 -13.09 2.55 -9.69
CA LEU A 19 -14.46 2.03 -9.55
C LEU A 19 -15.48 2.96 -10.23
N VAL A 20 -15.36 4.27 -10.02
CA VAL A 20 -16.22 5.27 -10.67
C VAL A 20 -16.06 5.25 -12.18
N ASP A 21 -14.85 5.16 -12.70
CA ASP A 21 -14.57 5.05 -14.14
C ASP A 21 -15.21 3.79 -14.76
N GLN A 22 -15.46 2.74 -13.96
CA GLN A 22 -16.20 1.53 -14.36
C GLN A 22 -17.72 1.62 -14.12
N GLY A 23 -18.23 2.78 -13.73
CA GLY A 23 -19.65 2.97 -13.44
C GLY A 23 -20.12 2.36 -12.13
N ARG A 24 -19.22 2.00 -11.22
CA ARG A 24 -19.55 1.47 -9.88
C ARG A 24 -19.66 2.63 -8.88
N PRO A 25 -20.82 2.82 -8.24
CA PRO A 25 -20.98 3.85 -7.23
C PRO A 25 -20.20 3.49 -5.97
N VAL A 26 -19.52 4.51 -5.40
CA VAL A 26 -18.66 4.37 -4.24
C VAL A 26 -19.20 5.15 -3.05
N ARG A 27 -19.17 4.55 -1.88
CA ARG A 27 -19.34 5.23 -0.60
C ARG A 27 -17.99 5.32 0.11
N ALA A 28 -17.56 6.53 0.41
CA ALA A 28 -16.29 6.82 1.06
C ALA A 28 -16.50 7.06 2.56
N LEU A 29 -15.92 6.23 3.43
CA LEU A 29 -15.89 6.50 4.86
C LEU A 29 -14.73 7.46 5.17
N ALA A 30 -15.02 8.62 5.73
CA ALA A 30 -14.03 9.64 6.05
C ALA A 30 -14.24 10.24 7.43
N ARG A 31 -13.18 10.37 8.23
CA ARG A 31 -13.21 11.09 9.52
C ARG A 31 -13.47 12.58 9.33
N ARG A 32 -12.91 13.14 8.29
CA ARG A 32 -13.07 14.55 7.87
C ARG A 32 -13.47 14.56 6.41
N PRO A 33 -14.75 14.85 6.11
CA PRO A 33 -15.19 15.00 4.73
C PRO A 33 -14.36 16.09 4.02
N PRO A 34 -13.96 15.89 2.75
CA PRO A 34 -13.29 16.92 1.97
C PRO A 34 -14.22 18.12 1.76
N ALA A 35 -13.63 19.31 1.64
CA ALA A 35 -14.36 20.55 1.42
C ALA A 35 -15.05 20.61 0.04
N VAL A 36 -14.59 19.82 -0.93
CA VAL A 36 -15.16 19.75 -2.28
C VAL A 36 -16.09 18.54 -2.36
N ALA A 37 -17.32 18.76 -2.82
CA ALA A 37 -18.25 17.67 -3.03
C ALA A 37 -17.69 16.69 -4.08
N PRO A 38 -17.69 15.38 -3.80
CA PRO A 38 -17.31 14.38 -4.77
C PRO A 38 -18.31 14.37 -5.95
N GLY A 39 -17.89 13.81 -7.07
CA GLY A 39 -18.78 13.62 -8.22
C GLY A 39 -20.02 12.79 -7.87
N ARG A 40 -21.03 12.79 -8.76
CA ARG A 40 -22.35 12.13 -8.54
C ARG A 40 -22.28 10.64 -8.15
N MET A 41 -21.17 9.98 -8.43
CA MET A 41 -20.95 8.55 -8.16
C MET A 41 -20.25 8.30 -6.81
N VAL A 42 -19.91 9.33 -6.04
CA VAL A 42 -19.22 9.19 -4.75
C VAL A 42 -20.04 9.83 -3.66
N GLU A 43 -20.54 9.01 -2.76
CA GLU A 43 -21.17 9.42 -1.50
C GLU A 43 -20.14 9.46 -0.39
N ILE A 44 -20.17 10.48 0.47
CA ILE A 44 -19.28 10.53 1.64
C ILE A 44 -20.11 10.37 2.90
N VAL A 45 -19.72 9.37 3.70
CA VAL A 45 -20.26 9.17 5.05
C VAL A 45 -19.17 9.52 6.06
N ARG A 46 -19.53 10.38 7.02
CA ARG A 46 -18.64 10.68 8.14
C ARG A 46 -18.64 9.53 9.11
N GLY A 47 -17.43 9.04 9.46
CA GLY A 47 -17.30 8.00 10.47
C GLY A 47 -15.85 7.72 10.84
N ASP A 48 -15.67 6.92 11.90
CA ASP A 48 -14.37 6.53 12.45
C ASP A 48 -14.38 5.05 12.84
N VAL A 49 -13.57 4.25 12.17
CA VAL A 49 -13.46 2.80 12.43
C VAL A 49 -12.98 2.48 13.85
N VAL A 50 -12.15 3.36 14.45
CA VAL A 50 -11.63 3.14 15.82
C VAL A 50 -12.72 3.35 16.85
N LYS A 51 -13.65 4.26 16.61
CA LYS A 51 -14.72 4.63 17.53
C LYS A 51 -16.05 3.91 17.28
N ASP A 52 -16.12 3.07 16.25
CA ASP A 52 -17.37 2.47 15.73
C ASP A 52 -18.43 3.54 15.38
N GLU A 53 -18.00 4.72 14.92
CA GLU A 53 -18.88 5.80 14.55
C GLU A 53 -19.21 5.79 13.05
N GLY A 54 -20.50 5.79 12.69
CA GLY A 54 -20.98 5.91 11.30
C GLY A 54 -20.75 4.68 10.43
N LEU A 55 -20.31 3.55 10.98
CA LEU A 55 -20.00 2.34 10.20
C LEU A 55 -21.27 1.70 9.63
N ASP A 56 -22.34 1.58 10.43
CA ASP A 56 -23.59 0.97 9.97
C ASP A 56 -24.19 1.78 8.82
N ALA A 57 -24.25 3.12 8.95
CA ALA A 57 -24.72 3.98 7.87
C ALA A 57 -23.82 3.92 6.62
N ALA A 58 -22.50 3.74 6.82
CA ALA A 58 -21.56 3.59 5.71
C ALA A 58 -21.73 2.25 4.96
N LEU A 59 -22.09 1.18 5.67
CA LEU A 59 -22.25 -0.16 5.11
C LEU A 59 -23.65 -0.46 4.60
N GLU A 60 -24.66 0.38 4.93
CA GLU A 60 -26.04 0.17 4.53
C GLU A 60 -26.18 0.09 3.00
N GLY A 61 -26.69 -1.05 2.51
CA GLY A 61 -26.88 -1.31 1.09
C GLY A 61 -25.57 -1.47 0.28
N CYS A 62 -24.45 -1.74 0.94
CA CYS A 62 -23.20 -2.08 0.27
C CYS A 62 -23.08 -3.59 0.05
N ASP A 63 -22.61 -3.97 -1.14
CA ASP A 63 -22.35 -5.36 -1.50
C ASP A 63 -20.90 -5.75 -1.18
N VAL A 64 -19.98 -4.80 -1.33
CA VAL A 64 -18.54 -4.96 -1.17
C VAL A 64 -18.00 -3.86 -0.26
N ALA A 65 -17.07 -4.21 0.62
CA ALA A 65 -16.34 -3.23 1.41
C ALA A 65 -14.83 -3.42 1.27
N TYR A 66 -14.13 -2.30 1.03
CA TYR A 66 -12.66 -2.27 0.98
C TYR A 66 -12.11 -1.69 2.28
N TYR A 67 -11.27 -2.46 2.95
CA TYR A 67 -10.58 -2.02 4.16
C TYR A 67 -9.14 -1.61 3.82
N LEU A 68 -8.92 -0.31 3.66
CA LEU A 68 -7.62 0.30 3.30
C LEU A 68 -7.09 1.22 4.41
N VAL A 69 -7.63 1.08 5.62
CA VAL A 69 -7.22 1.89 6.77
C VAL A 69 -5.98 1.29 7.41
N HIS A 70 -5.02 2.15 7.73
CA HIS A 70 -3.95 1.83 8.65
C HIS A 70 -3.51 3.10 9.40
N SER A 71 -3.12 2.93 10.68
CA SER A 71 -2.69 4.03 11.51
C SER A 71 -1.18 4.20 11.42
N MET A 72 -0.71 5.10 10.53
CA MET A 72 0.69 5.54 10.50
C MET A 72 0.85 6.94 11.13
N GLU A 73 -0.12 7.39 11.92
CA GLU A 73 -0.05 8.70 12.58
C GLU A 73 0.99 8.70 13.69
N ALA A 74 1.93 9.66 13.60
CA ALA A 74 2.99 9.89 14.56
C ALA A 74 2.46 10.09 16.00
N GLY A 75 3.16 9.56 16.98
CA GLY A 75 3.03 9.96 18.37
C GLY A 75 2.13 9.11 19.27
N THR A 76 1.61 7.96 18.85
CA THR A 76 0.88 7.05 19.74
C THR A 76 1.63 5.73 19.94
N THR A 77 1.98 5.43 21.20
CA THR A 77 2.62 4.18 21.64
C THR A 77 1.75 2.93 21.45
N SER A 78 0.61 3.02 20.75
CA SER A 78 -0.36 1.93 20.62
C SER A 78 -1.08 1.89 19.26
N PHE A 79 -0.38 2.18 18.15
CA PHE A 79 -1.02 2.05 16.83
C PHE A 79 -1.49 0.60 16.56
N GLU A 80 -0.77 -0.42 17.05
CA GLU A 80 -1.16 -1.83 16.94
C GLU A 80 -2.53 -2.08 17.62
N ALA A 81 -2.75 -1.53 18.83
CA ALA A 81 -4.04 -1.66 19.52
C ALA A 81 -5.17 -0.91 18.79
N ARG A 82 -4.88 0.26 18.23
CA ARG A 82 -5.86 1.04 17.45
C ARG A 82 -6.25 0.33 16.16
N ASP A 83 -5.27 -0.22 15.43
CA ASP A 83 -5.53 -0.97 14.21
C ASP A 83 -6.35 -2.24 14.48
N ARG A 84 -6.07 -2.93 15.61
CA ARG A 84 -6.87 -4.07 16.07
C ARG A 84 -8.31 -3.66 16.33
N VAL A 85 -8.54 -2.67 17.18
CA VAL A 85 -9.90 -2.18 17.52
C VAL A 85 -10.65 -1.74 16.26
N ALA A 86 -9.97 -1.03 15.37
CA ALA A 86 -10.57 -0.60 14.10
C ALA A 86 -11.02 -1.78 13.22
N ALA A 87 -10.21 -2.84 13.13
CA ALA A 87 -10.56 -4.04 12.37
C ALA A 87 -11.70 -4.83 13.04
N GLU A 88 -11.69 -4.97 14.37
CA GLU A 88 -12.76 -5.63 15.15
C GLU A 88 -14.11 -4.90 14.98
N ASN A 89 -14.12 -3.58 15.10
CA ASN A 89 -15.30 -2.75 14.87
C ASN A 89 -15.83 -2.89 13.45
N PHE A 90 -14.92 -2.87 12.46
CA PHE A 90 -15.30 -3.01 11.07
C PHE A 90 -15.93 -4.38 10.77
N VAL A 91 -15.34 -5.47 11.28
CA VAL A 91 -15.92 -6.82 11.18
C VAL A 91 -17.29 -6.88 11.83
N ALA A 92 -17.44 -6.32 13.03
CA ALA A 92 -18.73 -6.31 13.74
C ALA A 92 -19.79 -5.55 12.93
N ALA A 93 -19.45 -4.39 12.37
CA ALA A 93 -20.34 -3.61 11.53
C ALA A 93 -20.71 -4.34 10.23
N CYS A 94 -19.73 -4.96 9.53
CA CYS A 94 -20.01 -5.76 8.34
C CYS A 94 -21.01 -6.90 8.65
N ARG A 95 -20.83 -7.59 9.77
CA ARG A 95 -21.77 -8.64 10.19
C ARG A 95 -23.16 -8.11 10.50
N ARG A 96 -23.28 -6.97 11.20
CA ARG A 96 -24.57 -6.30 11.48
C ARG A 96 -25.31 -5.92 10.20
N MET A 97 -24.58 -5.46 9.19
CA MET A 97 -25.14 -4.97 7.94
C MET A 97 -25.22 -6.03 6.83
N GLY A 98 -24.75 -7.26 7.08
CA GLY A 98 -24.78 -8.35 6.13
C GLY A 98 -23.79 -8.23 4.97
N VAL A 99 -22.71 -7.44 5.12
CA VAL A 99 -21.66 -7.31 4.12
C VAL A 99 -20.62 -8.39 4.35
N GLU A 100 -20.60 -9.41 3.51
CA GLU A 100 -19.68 -10.57 3.64
C GLU A 100 -18.41 -10.39 2.80
N GLN A 101 -18.52 -9.70 1.66
CA GLN A 101 -17.42 -9.55 0.73
C GLN A 101 -16.55 -8.34 1.09
N VAL A 102 -15.45 -8.61 1.79
CA VAL A 102 -14.48 -7.60 2.20
C VAL A 102 -13.15 -7.83 1.50
N VAL A 103 -12.55 -6.76 0.96
CA VAL A 103 -11.21 -6.77 0.37
C VAL A 103 -10.28 -5.94 1.24
N TYR A 104 -9.25 -6.57 1.77
CA TYR A 104 -8.19 -5.93 2.54
C TYR A 104 -6.93 -5.78 1.70
N LEU A 105 -6.24 -4.66 1.83
CA LEU A 105 -4.90 -4.48 1.28
C LEU A 105 -3.87 -4.40 2.41
N GLY A 106 -3.12 -5.47 2.56
CA GLY A 106 -1.99 -5.60 3.46
C GLY A 106 -0.64 -5.51 2.77
N GLY A 107 0.41 -5.95 3.47
CA GLY A 107 1.77 -6.08 2.92
C GLY A 107 2.26 -7.51 2.98
N ILE A 108 3.19 -7.86 2.11
CA ILE A 108 3.90 -9.13 2.18
C ILE A 108 4.74 -9.16 3.46
N HIS A 109 4.71 -10.28 4.15
CA HIS A 109 5.42 -10.47 5.41
C HIS A 109 6.78 -11.12 5.15
N PRO A 110 7.88 -10.56 5.72
CA PRO A 110 9.18 -11.19 5.64
C PRO A 110 9.18 -12.54 6.37
N SER A 111 10.07 -13.43 5.97
CA SER A 111 10.29 -14.72 6.62
C SER A 111 11.02 -14.62 7.98
N GLY A 112 11.52 -13.44 8.32
CA GLY A 112 12.23 -13.12 9.56
C GLY A 112 11.37 -12.44 10.61
N PRO A 113 11.98 -11.85 11.67
CA PRO A 113 11.28 -11.12 12.70
C PRO A 113 10.46 -9.95 12.13
N LEU A 114 9.19 -9.87 12.53
CA LEU A 114 8.30 -8.80 12.06
C LEU A 114 8.53 -7.50 12.84
N SER A 115 8.60 -6.39 12.14
CA SER A 115 8.50 -5.07 12.76
C SER A 115 7.12 -4.88 13.42
N PRO A 116 6.97 -3.95 14.37
CA PRO A 116 5.67 -3.62 14.96
C PRO A 116 4.61 -3.30 13.89
N HIS A 117 5.00 -2.55 12.87
CA HIS A 117 4.12 -2.22 11.74
C HIS A 117 3.65 -3.47 10.96
N MET A 118 4.55 -4.39 10.66
CA MET A 118 4.18 -5.63 9.96
C MET A 118 3.33 -6.55 10.83
N ARG A 119 3.58 -6.61 12.15
CA ARG A 119 2.71 -7.35 13.08
C ARG A 119 1.28 -6.81 13.11
N SER A 120 1.13 -5.47 13.18
CA SER A 120 -0.18 -4.83 13.13
C SER A 120 -0.95 -5.20 11.85
N ARG A 121 -0.30 -5.13 10.71
CA ARG A 121 -0.94 -5.48 9.42
C ARG A 121 -1.34 -6.95 9.34
N LEU A 122 -0.51 -7.85 9.84
CA LEU A 122 -0.82 -9.28 9.90
C LEU A 122 -2.01 -9.55 10.84
N GLU A 123 -2.05 -8.87 11.99
CA GLU A 123 -3.15 -8.99 12.94
C GLU A 123 -4.46 -8.47 12.36
N VAL A 124 -4.45 -7.33 11.67
CA VAL A 124 -5.63 -6.80 10.96
C VAL A 124 -6.12 -7.79 9.92
N GLU A 125 -5.22 -8.35 9.11
CA GLU A 125 -5.59 -9.37 8.13
C GLU A 125 -6.25 -10.59 8.79
N ARG A 126 -5.64 -11.10 9.87
CA ARG A 126 -6.18 -12.23 10.62
C ARG A 126 -7.59 -11.94 11.14
N ILE A 127 -7.82 -10.77 11.75
CA ILE A 127 -9.14 -10.37 12.28
C ILE A 127 -10.19 -10.34 11.16
N LEU A 128 -9.87 -9.73 10.02
CA LEU A 128 -10.79 -9.62 8.89
C LEU A 128 -11.11 -11.01 8.30
N MET A 129 -10.08 -11.84 8.08
CA MET A 129 -10.24 -13.17 7.46
C MET A 129 -10.97 -14.15 8.38
N GLU A 130 -10.69 -14.15 9.69
CA GLU A 130 -11.39 -15.00 10.68
C GLU A 130 -12.82 -14.50 10.94
N GLY A 131 -12.98 -13.17 10.91
CA GLY A 131 -14.28 -12.54 11.16
C GLY A 131 -15.26 -12.64 10.00
N LEU A 132 -14.78 -12.69 8.76
CA LEU A 132 -15.56 -12.65 7.53
C LEU A 132 -15.04 -13.72 6.57
N PRO A 133 -15.64 -14.92 6.53
CA PRO A 133 -15.10 -16.06 5.77
C PRO A 133 -14.96 -15.83 4.26
N ALA A 134 -15.72 -14.89 3.68
CA ALA A 134 -15.60 -14.52 2.27
C ALA A 134 -14.62 -13.34 2.04
N ALA A 135 -13.98 -12.80 3.09
CA ALA A 135 -13.00 -11.76 2.94
C ALA A 135 -11.78 -12.23 2.13
N THR A 136 -11.16 -11.30 1.40
CA THR A 136 -9.92 -11.54 0.64
C THR A 136 -8.83 -10.59 1.11
N GLY A 137 -7.70 -11.15 1.54
CA GLY A 137 -6.51 -10.39 1.88
C GLY A 137 -5.57 -10.28 0.68
N LEU A 138 -5.38 -9.09 0.14
CA LEU A 138 -4.36 -8.82 -0.87
C LEU A 138 -3.11 -8.30 -0.16
N ARG A 139 -1.94 -8.89 -0.44
CA ARG A 139 -0.66 -8.51 0.16
C ARG A 139 0.24 -7.94 -0.91
N ALA A 140 0.40 -6.63 -0.91
CA ALA A 140 1.29 -5.98 -1.86
C ALA A 140 2.72 -5.89 -1.31
N SER A 141 3.68 -6.00 -2.22
CA SER A 141 5.07 -5.62 -2.01
C SER A 141 5.23 -4.10 -2.10
N ILE A 142 6.46 -3.60 -2.36
CA ILE A 142 6.68 -2.17 -2.61
C ILE A 142 5.88 -1.75 -3.85
N VAL A 143 4.95 -0.81 -3.67
CA VAL A 143 4.16 -0.27 -4.77
C VAL A 143 4.94 0.82 -5.48
N ILE A 144 5.14 0.65 -6.78
CA ILE A 144 5.79 1.63 -7.67
C ILE A 144 4.70 2.47 -8.33
N GLY A 145 4.58 3.72 -7.88
CA GLY A 145 3.57 4.66 -8.37
C GLY A 145 3.87 6.09 -7.93
N ALA A 146 3.38 7.07 -8.66
CA ALA A 146 3.67 8.50 -8.47
C ALA A 146 3.32 9.02 -7.05
N GLY A 147 2.23 8.54 -6.48
CA GLY A 147 1.79 8.89 -5.13
C GLY A 147 2.29 7.95 -4.04
N SER A 148 3.04 6.89 -4.37
CA SER A 148 3.53 5.91 -3.38
C SER A 148 4.58 6.54 -2.46
N PRO A 149 4.36 6.55 -1.12
CA PRO A 149 5.31 7.16 -0.20
C PRO A 149 6.71 6.53 -0.25
N SER A 150 6.80 5.20 -0.42
CA SER A 150 8.08 4.49 -0.52
C SER A 150 8.82 4.81 -1.82
N PHE A 151 8.10 4.87 -2.94
CA PHE A 151 8.68 5.25 -4.22
C PHE A 151 9.14 6.72 -4.21
N ARG A 152 8.30 7.63 -3.73
CA ARG A 152 8.65 9.05 -3.59
C ARG A 152 9.88 9.27 -2.71
N LEU A 153 9.97 8.54 -1.59
CA LEU A 153 11.16 8.58 -0.72
C LEU A 153 12.43 8.22 -1.50
N MET A 154 12.41 7.10 -2.23
CA MET A 154 13.58 6.64 -3.00
C MET A 154 13.97 7.63 -4.09
N VAL A 155 13.01 8.14 -4.87
CA VAL A 155 13.25 9.16 -5.91
C VAL A 155 13.86 10.42 -5.29
N ARG A 156 13.29 10.96 -4.21
CA ARG A 156 13.81 12.17 -3.56
C ARG A 156 15.20 12.00 -2.96
N LEU A 157 15.52 10.81 -2.45
CA LEU A 157 16.88 10.52 -1.99
C LEU A 157 17.88 10.52 -3.16
N ILE A 158 17.54 9.89 -4.27
CA ILE A 158 18.38 9.84 -5.47
C ILE A 158 18.60 11.25 -6.05
N GLU A 159 17.56 12.07 -6.13
CA GLU A 159 17.67 13.44 -6.65
C GLU A 159 18.55 14.34 -5.78
N ARG A 160 18.43 14.23 -4.46
CA ARG A 160 18.96 15.23 -3.52
C ARG A 160 20.32 14.87 -2.92
N ILE A 161 20.75 13.62 -3.01
CA ILE A 161 22.04 13.16 -2.50
C ILE A 161 23.04 13.04 -3.65
N PRO A 162 24.27 13.62 -3.54
CA PRO A 162 25.26 13.58 -4.63
C PRO A 162 25.90 12.22 -4.86
N VAL A 163 25.60 11.25 -3.99
CA VAL A 163 26.07 9.85 -4.08
C VAL A 163 24.86 8.93 -3.96
N LEU A 164 24.94 7.71 -4.49
CA LEU A 164 23.95 6.67 -4.24
C LEU A 164 24.36 5.93 -2.95
N PRO A 165 23.65 6.15 -1.83
CA PRO A 165 24.02 5.51 -0.57
C PRO A 165 23.59 4.03 -0.62
N LEU A 166 24.53 3.13 -0.38
CA LEU A 166 24.27 1.69 -0.27
C LEU A 166 24.35 1.27 1.21
N PRO A 167 23.24 1.23 1.92
CA PRO A 167 23.20 0.83 3.32
C PRO A 167 23.44 -0.70 3.48
N PRO A 168 23.69 -1.19 4.69
CA PRO A 168 23.93 -2.62 4.95
C PRO A 168 22.85 -3.55 4.44
N TRP A 169 21.59 -3.08 4.39
CA TRP A 169 20.45 -3.84 3.88
C TRP A 169 20.27 -3.78 2.34
N ARG A 170 21.25 -3.25 1.60
CA ARG A 170 21.20 -3.15 0.14
C ARG A 170 20.96 -4.47 -0.59
N HIS A 171 21.29 -5.58 0.06
CA HIS A 171 21.13 -6.94 -0.49
C HIS A 171 19.77 -7.57 -0.18
N VAL A 172 18.99 -6.96 0.71
CA VAL A 172 17.63 -7.44 1.01
C VAL A 172 16.79 -7.37 -0.24
N ARG A 173 16.11 -8.48 -0.55
CA ARG A 173 15.32 -8.64 -1.76
C ARG A 173 13.85 -8.42 -1.51
N THR A 174 13.21 -7.88 -2.51
CA THR A 174 11.75 -7.72 -2.57
C THR A 174 11.29 -7.90 -4.01
N GLN A 175 9.98 -7.94 -4.23
CA GLN A 175 9.39 -8.10 -5.56
C GLN A 175 8.40 -6.96 -5.81
N PRO A 176 8.88 -5.78 -6.28
CA PRO A 176 8.06 -4.60 -6.46
C PRO A 176 6.87 -4.83 -7.38
N VAL A 177 5.77 -4.14 -7.13
CA VAL A 177 4.55 -4.21 -7.94
C VAL A 177 4.16 -2.82 -8.46
N ALA A 178 3.68 -2.74 -9.68
CA ALA A 178 3.20 -1.49 -10.24
C ALA A 178 1.84 -1.08 -9.62
N GLU A 179 1.68 0.21 -9.36
CA GLU A 179 0.42 0.79 -8.85
C GLU A 179 -0.82 0.35 -9.64
N PRO A 180 -0.84 0.44 -11.00
CA PRO A 180 -2.01 0.04 -11.74
C PRO A 180 -2.37 -1.44 -11.59
N ASP A 181 -1.38 -2.31 -11.39
CA ASP A 181 -1.63 -3.74 -11.19
C ASP A 181 -2.31 -3.99 -9.83
N VAL A 182 -1.90 -3.25 -8.78
CA VAL A 182 -2.54 -3.30 -7.46
C VAL A 182 -4.00 -2.84 -7.55
N ILE A 183 -4.23 -1.71 -8.23
CA ILE A 183 -5.59 -1.17 -8.38
C ILE A 183 -6.48 -2.13 -9.18
N GLU A 184 -5.97 -2.71 -10.25
CA GLU A 184 -6.71 -3.67 -11.07
C GLU A 184 -7.05 -4.94 -10.27
N CYS A 185 -6.12 -5.47 -9.46
CA CYS A 185 -6.40 -6.58 -8.56
C CYS A 185 -7.48 -6.23 -7.54
N LEU A 186 -7.42 -5.03 -6.91
CA LEU A 186 -8.45 -4.57 -5.98
C LEU A 186 -9.82 -4.51 -6.64
N VAL A 187 -9.92 -3.91 -7.82
CA VAL A 187 -11.19 -3.77 -8.57
C VAL A 187 -11.78 -5.11 -8.94
N ARG A 188 -10.95 -6.09 -9.36
CA ARG A 188 -11.39 -7.41 -9.84
C ARG A 188 -11.68 -8.39 -8.72
N THR A 189 -11.03 -8.26 -7.55
CA THR A 189 -11.18 -9.24 -6.45
C THR A 189 -12.62 -9.59 -6.13
N PRO A 190 -13.57 -8.64 -5.98
CA PRO A 190 -14.94 -8.97 -5.66
C PRO A 190 -15.68 -9.76 -6.77
N LEU A 191 -15.16 -9.74 -8.00
CA LEU A 191 -15.76 -10.41 -9.15
C LEU A 191 -15.26 -11.85 -9.33
N ILE A 192 -14.28 -12.27 -8.51
CA ILE A 192 -13.60 -13.55 -8.65
C ILE A 192 -13.92 -14.45 -7.45
N ALA A 193 -14.87 -15.36 -7.62
CA ALA A 193 -15.27 -16.29 -6.55
C ALA A 193 -14.09 -17.10 -5.98
N ALA A 194 -13.11 -17.45 -6.82
CA ALA A 194 -11.90 -18.18 -6.41
C ALA A 194 -10.95 -17.36 -5.53
N ALA A 195 -11.16 -16.04 -5.36
CA ALA A 195 -10.39 -15.20 -4.46
C ALA A 195 -10.97 -15.15 -3.03
N ALA A 196 -12.25 -15.48 -2.86
CA ALA A 196 -12.94 -15.43 -1.57
C ALA A 196 -12.28 -16.35 -0.54
N GLY A 197 -12.11 -15.84 0.68
CA GLY A 197 -11.49 -16.57 1.79
C GLY A 197 -9.98 -16.77 1.66
N ARG A 198 -9.31 -16.11 0.72
CA ARG A 198 -7.88 -16.30 0.45
C ARG A 198 -7.04 -15.07 0.78
N SER A 199 -5.77 -15.34 1.12
CA SER A 199 -4.72 -14.33 1.12
C SER A 199 -3.85 -14.51 -0.11
N ILE A 200 -3.73 -13.48 -0.95
CA ILE A 200 -3.09 -13.49 -2.26
C ILE A 200 -1.97 -12.46 -2.28
N ASP A 201 -0.76 -12.88 -2.63
CA ASP A 201 0.39 -12.00 -2.72
C ASP A 201 0.40 -11.31 -4.08
N ILE A 202 0.39 -9.96 -4.10
CA ILE A 202 0.40 -9.14 -5.31
C ILE A 202 1.81 -8.60 -5.52
N VAL A 203 2.47 -9.08 -6.58
CA VAL A 203 3.87 -8.77 -6.90
C VAL A 203 4.04 -8.53 -8.41
N GLY A 204 5.11 -7.80 -8.76
CA GLY A 204 5.59 -7.73 -10.13
C GLY A 204 6.38 -8.98 -10.53
N PRO A 205 6.90 -9.06 -11.76
CA PRO A 205 7.64 -10.22 -12.23
C PRO A 205 9.09 -10.25 -11.73
N ASP A 206 9.65 -9.12 -11.27
CA ASP A 206 11.08 -8.97 -11.00
C ASP A 206 11.37 -9.06 -9.49
N VAL A 207 12.22 -10.00 -9.08
CA VAL A 207 12.80 -10.08 -7.74
C VAL A 207 14.08 -9.25 -7.73
N LEU A 208 14.11 -8.19 -6.92
CA LEU A 208 15.20 -7.21 -6.90
C LEU A 208 15.68 -6.95 -5.48
N SER A 209 16.97 -6.72 -5.32
CA SER A 209 17.54 -6.13 -4.12
C SER A 209 17.28 -4.63 -4.05
N TYR A 210 17.34 -4.04 -2.86
CA TYR A 210 17.19 -2.58 -2.73
C TYR A 210 18.23 -1.79 -3.52
N SER A 211 19.46 -2.31 -3.67
CA SER A 211 20.47 -1.67 -4.52
C SER A 211 20.06 -1.68 -5.99
N GLU A 212 19.50 -2.77 -6.51
CA GLU A 212 19.01 -2.86 -7.89
C GLU A 212 17.83 -1.93 -8.12
N ILE A 213 16.93 -1.81 -7.13
CA ILE A 213 15.80 -0.86 -7.18
C ILE A 213 16.31 0.58 -7.28
N LEU A 214 17.25 0.98 -6.39
CA LEU A 214 17.81 2.34 -6.40
C LEU A 214 18.54 2.66 -7.70
N ARG A 215 19.36 1.71 -8.22
CA ARG A 215 20.03 1.85 -9.51
C ARG A 215 19.04 1.98 -10.67
N GLY A 216 18.01 1.13 -10.67
CA GLY A 216 16.97 1.18 -11.72
C GLY A 216 16.19 2.50 -11.74
N ILE A 217 15.87 3.04 -10.56
CA ILE A 217 15.22 4.35 -10.47
C ILE A 217 16.18 5.47 -10.92
N ALA A 218 17.46 5.44 -10.50
CA ALA A 218 18.46 6.42 -10.90
C ALA A 218 18.67 6.42 -12.42
N ALA A 219 18.75 5.24 -13.03
CA ALA A 219 18.88 5.09 -14.49
C ALA A 219 17.69 5.70 -15.24
N GLU A 220 16.45 5.46 -14.77
CA GLU A 220 15.25 6.05 -15.41
C GLU A 220 15.14 7.58 -15.20
N LEU A 221 15.75 8.11 -14.12
CA LEU A 221 15.90 9.55 -13.90
C LEU A 221 17.03 10.17 -14.72
N GLY A 222 17.88 9.37 -15.38
CA GLY A 222 19.09 9.85 -16.06
C GLY A 222 20.17 10.37 -15.11
N ILE A 223 20.15 9.90 -13.85
CA ILE A 223 21.08 10.29 -12.79
C ILE A 223 22.18 9.24 -12.67
N ASP A 224 23.41 9.63 -12.96
CA ASP A 224 24.59 8.84 -12.66
C ASP A 224 25.24 9.36 -11.37
N ARG A 225 25.31 8.51 -10.35
CA ARG A 225 25.89 8.85 -9.04
C ARG A 225 26.90 7.78 -8.63
N PRO A 226 28.07 8.20 -8.06
CA PRO A 226 28.99 7.26 -7.46
C PRO A 226 28.32 6.54 -6.28
N GLU A 227 28.48 5.21 -6.25
CA GLU A 227 27.94 4.39 -5.16
C GLU A 227 28.88 4.47 -3.94
N VAL A 228 28.31 4.71 -2.78
CA VAL A 228 29.05 4.75 -1.51
C VAL A 228 28.43 3.77 -0.52
N GLU A 229 29.21 2.77 -0.13
CA GLU A 229 28.82 1.85 0.93
C GLU A 229 28.85 2.55 2.28
N LEU A 230 27.73 2.50 2.99
CA LEU A 230 27.62 3.04 4.34
C LEU A 230 27.90 1.93 5.36
N PRO A 231 29.04 1.96 6.08
CA PRO A 231 29.47 0.82 6.89
C PRO A 231 28.62 0.56 8.13
N ILE A 232 28.03 1.62 8.72
CA ILE A 232 27.20 1.51 9.93
C ILE A 232 26.13 2.60 9.89
N PHE A 233 24.92 2.23 9.55
CA PHE A 233 23.77 3.12 9.74
C PHE A 233 22.67 2.33 10.42
N THR A 234 22.37 2.67 11.66
CA THR A 234 21.20 2.10 12.32
C THR A 234 19.93 2.59 11.62
N PRO A 235 18.92 1.71 11.40
CA PRO A 235 17.69 2.12 10.74
C PRO A 235 17.05 3.41 11.27
N PRO A 236 17.03 3.68 12.61
CA PRO A 236 16.49 4.94 13.13
C PRO A 236 17.28 6.19 12.72
N ALA A 237 18.61 6.12 12.71
CA ALA A 237 19.43 7.27 12.32
C ALA A 237 19.30 7.56 10.83
N PHE A 238 19.27 6.52 9.99
CA PHE A 238 19.01 6.68 8.56
C PHE A 238 17.61 7.25 8.31
N ALA A 239 16.58 6.78 9.03
CA ALA A 239 15.23 7.31 8.89
C ALA A 239 15.15 8.80 9.16
N ALA A 240 15.83 9.31 10.20
CA ALA A 240 15.86 10.75 10.51
C ALA A 240 16.53 11.58 9.41
N VAL A 241 17.65 11.10 8.87
CA VAL A 241 18.36 11.78 7.78
C VAL A 241 17.57 11.71 6.48
N ALA A 242 17.07 10.53 6.11
CA ALA A 242 16.29 10.31 4.90
C ALA A 242 14.98 11.13 4.90
N SER A 243 14.28 11.19 6.04
CA SER A 243 13.09 12.00 6.25
C SER A 243 13.38 13.48 5.97
N ARG A 244 14.47 14.02 6.55
CA ARG A 244 14.85 15.42 6.36
C ARG A 244 15.23 15.73 4.91
N ILE A 245 15.96 14.83 4.25
CA ILE A 245 16.36 14.98 2.85
C ILE A 245 15.16 14.89 1.92
N ALA A 246 14.31 13.88 2.12
CA ALA A 246 13.15 13.68 1.27
C ALA A 246 11.98 14.64 1.55
N GLY A 247 11.99 15.33 2.70
CA GLY A 247 10.85 16.14 3.16
C GLY A 247 9.65 15.26 3.55
N ALA A 248 9.91 14.03 4.00
CA ALA A 248 8.90 13.07 4.38
C ALA A 248 8.75 12.97 5.91
N ASP A 249 7.61 12.49 6.39
CA ASP A 249 7.40 12.24 7.82
C ASP A 249 8.36 11.16 8.34
N VAL A 250 9.01 11.41 9.47
CA VAL A 250 10.03 10.52 10.04
C VAL A 250 9.46 9.18 10.51
N ASP A 251 8.24 9.16 11.00
CA ASP A 251 7.60 7.94 11.49
C ASP A 251 7.14 7.08 10.32
N LEU A 252 6.72 7.70 9.22
CA LEU A 252 6.49 7.03 7.95
C LEU A 252 7.78 6.35 7.45
N VAL A 253 8.88 7.11 7.37
CA VAL A 253 10.17 6.56 6.92
C VAL A 253 10.65 5.44 7.84
N ARG A 254 10.51 5.61 9.16
CA ARG A 254 10.86 4.58 10.14
C ARG A 254 10.02 3.29 9.97
N GLY A 255 8.72 3.44 9.71
CA GLY A 255 7.83 2.31 9.40
C GLY A 255 8.24 1.56 8.14
N LEU A 256 8.54 2.29 7.07
CA LEU A 256 9.03 1.71 5.81
C LEU A 256 10.37 0.96 5.99
N MET A 257 11.25 1.50 6.82
CA MET A 257 12.56 0.89 7.09
C MET A 257 12.52 -0.29 8.05
N GLY A 258 11.44 -0.45 8.81
CA GLY A 258 11.29 -1.53 9.79
C GLY A 258 11.27 -2.93 9.17
N SER A 259 11.05 -3.05 7.86
CA SER A 259 11.03 -4.32 7.11
C SER A 259 12.36 -4.65 6.41
N LEU A 260 13.38 -3.79 6.52
CA LEU A 260 14.65 -3.95 5.79
C LEU A 260 15.65 -4.96 6.44
N GLY A 261 15.21 -5.70 7.46
CA GLY A 261 16.05 -6.68 8.15
C GLY A 261 16.13 -8.06 7.49
N SER A 262 15.24 -8.37 6.55
CA SER A 262 15.15 -9.65 5.86
C SER A 262 14.39 -9.52 4.54
N ASP A 263 14.56 -10.50 3.65
CA ASP A 263 13.86 -10.54 2.37
C ASP A 263 12.34 -10.46 2.56
N VAL A 264 11.69 -9.63 1.74
CA VAL A 264 10.25 -9.45 1.69
C VAL A 264 9.75 -10.01 0.35
N LEU A 265 9.63 -11.32 0.30
CA LEU A 265 9.24 -12.07 -0.89
C LEU A 265 7.87 -12.73 -0.69
N PRO A 266 7.12 -12.99 -1.78
CA PRO A 266 5.86 -13.70 -1.71
C PRO A 266 6.05 -15.12 -1.20
N ARG A 267 4.99 -15.74 -0.71
CA ARG A 267 5.00 -17.13 -0.22
C ARG A 267 5.27 -18.15 -1.32
N SER A 268 4.97 -17.80 -2.56
CA SER A 268 5.15 -18.65 -3.74
C SER A 268 6.04 -17.95 -4.77
N GLU A 269 7.02 -18.66 -5.29
CA GLU A 269 7.81 -18.18 -6.43
C GLU A 269 6.95 -17.95 -7.69
N ARG A 270 5.76 -18.53 -7.74
CA ARG A 270 4.80 -18.38 -8.83
C ARG A 270 3.75 -17.28 -8.59
N ALA A 271 3.92 -16.44 -7.55
CA ALA A 271 2.93 -15.42 -7.19
C ALA A 271 2.58 -14.47 -8.36
N ALA A 272 3.57 -14.04 -9.16
CA ALA A 272 3.30 -13.23 -10.35
C ALA A 272 2.45 -13.97 -11.40
N GLN A 273 2.68 -15.27 -11.58
CA GLN A 273 1.86 -16.11 -12.46
C GLN A 273 0.47 -16.33 -11.88
N GLU A 274 0.34 -16.49 -10.58
CA GLU A 274 -0.96 -16.61 -9.91
C GLU A 274 -1.84 -15.37 -10.14
N ILE A 275 -1.24 -14.18 -10.16
CA ILE A 275 -1.95 -12.94 -10.51
C ILE A 275 -2.45 -13.00 -11.95
N GLU A 276 -1.61 -13.43 -12.90
CA GLU A 276 -2.00 -13.56 -14.30
C GLU A 276 -3.14 -14.58 -14.46
N ASP A 277 -3.03 -15.74 -13.83
CA ASP A 277 -3.99 -16.83 -13.92
C ASP A 277 -5.34 -16.45 -13.27
N LEU A 278 -5.30 -15.80 -12.09
CA LEU A 278 -6.50 -15.53 -11.31
C LEU A 278 -7.20 -14.22 -11.74
N TYR A 279 -6.41 -13.17 -11.98
CA TYR A 279 -6.93 -11.83 -12.28
C TYR A 279 -6.92 -11.49 -13.76
N ASN A 280 -6.29 -12.30 -14.62
CA ASN A 280 -6.01 -11.96 -16.02
C ASN A 280 -5.30 -10.60 -16.12
N VAL A 281 -4.38 -10.35 -15.18
CA VAL A 281 -3.53 -9.16 -15.10
C VAL A 281 -2.09 -9.61 -15.31
N ARG A 282 -1.45 -9.11 -16.35
CA ARG A 282 -0.03 -9.35 -16.59
C ARG A 282 0.79 -8.28 -15.87
N PRO A 283 1.46 -8.62 -14.74
CA PRO A 283 2.15 -7.62 -13.95
C PRO A 283 3.26 -6.91 -14.75
N LEU A 284 3.35 -5.59 -14.58
CA LEU A 284 4.33 -4.77 -15.27
C LEU A 284 5.75 -5.04 -14.74
N PRO A 285 6.75 -5.21 -15.63
CA PRO A 285 8.16 -5.24 -15.22
C PRO A 285 8.56 -3.94 -14.50
N PHE A 286 9.47 -4.05 -13.54
CA PHE A 286 9.91 -2.97 -12.68
C PHE A 286 10.30 -1.69 -13.43
N VAL A 287 11.14 -1.81 -14.46
CA VAL A 287 11.60 -0.67 -15.26
C VAL A 287 10.42 0.06 -15.90
N ARG A 288 9.43 -0.68 -16.41
CA ARG A 288 8.22 -0.08 -17.01
C ARG A 288 7.34 0.59 -15.95
N ALA A 289 7.23 -0.02 -14.76
CA ALA A 289 6.51 0.57 -13.63
C ALA A 289 7.16 1.89 -13.18
N VAL A 290 8.49 1.92 -13.04
CA VAL A 290 9.24 3.14 -12.69
C VAL A 290 9.03 4.24 -13.74
N ARG A 291 9.22 3.91 -15.03
CA ARG A 291 9.04 4.88 -16.12
C ARG A 291 7.64 5.49 -16.12
N ARG A 292 6.61 4.66 -15.93
CA ARG A 292 5.23 5.12 -15.83
C ARG A 292 5.03 6.02 -14.60
N ALA A 293 5.49 5.59 -13.44
CA ALA A 293 5.34 6.35 -12.20
C ALA A 293 6.04 7.71 -12.25
N LEU A 294 7.22 7.81 -12.86
CA LEU A 294 7.92 9.07 -13.08
C LEU A 294 7.17 9.98 -14.05
N ALA A 295 6.64 9.44 -15.16
CA ALA A 295 5.86 10.21 -16.12
C ALA A 295 4.53 10.72 -15.50
N ASP A 296 3.88 9.94 -14.65
CA ASP A 296 2.67 10.36 -13.93
C ASP A 296 3.00 11.45 -12.90
N TRP A 297 4.13 11.32 -12.19
CA TRP A 297 4.60 12.33 -11.25
C TRP A 297 4.90 13.66 -11.91
N GLU A 298 5.60 13.67 -13.06
CA GLU A 298 5.95 14.90 -13.80
C GLU A 298 4.73 15.71 -14.25
N ARG A 299 3.55 15.08 -14.38
CA ARG A 299 2.30 15.81 -14.66
C ARG A 299 1.79 16.61 -13.47
N GLU A 300 2.16 16.22 -12.25
CA GLU A 300 1.73 16.87 -11.02
C GLU A 300 2.75 17.90 -10.53
N GLU A 301 4.03 17.56 -10.55
CA GLU A 301 5.13 18.43 -10.14
C GLU A 301 6.42 18.11 -10.93
N PRO A 302 7.25 19.10 -11.28
CA PRO A 302 8.51 18.86 -11.96
C PRO A 302 9.47 18.03 -11.09
N LEU A 303 10.13 17.04 -11.70
CA LEU A 303 11.24 16.33 -11.09
C LEU A 303 12.52 17.19 -11.14
N ALA A 304 13.24 17.27 -10.03
CA ALA A 304 14.42 18.13 -9.92
C ALA A 304 15.60 17.70 -10.82
N ALA A 305 15.55 16.48 -11.34
CA ALA A 305 16.62 15.88 -12.14
C ALA A 305 16.51 16.09 -13.66
N ARG A 306 15.47 16.78 -14.12
CA ARG A 306 15.25 17.05 -15.57
C ARG A 306 15.24 18.53 -15.88
#